data_96819910cd38eb77356c89e5d99e2cfd
#
_entry.id   96819910cd38eb77356c89e5d99e2cfd
#
_cell.length_a   1.000
_cell.length_b   1.000
_cell.length_c   1.000
_cell.angle_alpha   90.00
_cell.angle_beta   90.00
_cell.angle_gamma   90.00
#
_symmetry.space_group_name_H-M   'P 1'
#
loop_
_entity.id
_entity.type
_entity.pdbx_description
1 polymer ?
#
loop_
_entity_poly.entity_id
_entity_poly.type
_entity_poly.pdbx_seq_one_letter_code
_entity_poly.pdbx_strand_id
1 'polypeptide(L)'
;MAKKPIIGITMGDPAGNGSEISVKALADSSVYERCRPIIIGDANCMEKAVKILGKENEIKIHAVQDVKEAIFEFGTIDVYDMKLVDMKKHMYGKVSKMCGEAAFQYVVKVIDLAMKNEIDATVTNAICKEAINMAGHHYSGHTEIYADYTHTNKYTMMLAHDDLRVVHVSTHVSLRQACDKVKKERVLECIRIANNACKAIGIQEPKIGVAGLNPHCGENGMFGVEEIEEIQPAINEAMEEGINIPEKKPT
;
A
#
# COMPACT_ATOMS: atom_id res chain seq x y z
N MET A 1 10.72 -24.28 12.18
CA MET A 1 9.66 -23.28 11.93
C MET A 1 10.21 -22.24 10.97
N ALA A 2 9.44 -21.82 9.97
CA ALA A 2 9.86 -20.73 9.09
C ALA A 2 10.05 -19.46 9.92
N LYS A 3 11.07 -18.67 9.61
CA LYS A 3 11.36 -17.41 10.28
C LYS A 3 10.19 -16.44 10.00
N LYS A 4 9.58 -15.85 11.03
CA LYS A 4 8.49 -14.86 10.86
C LYS A 4 8.99 -13.67 10.04
N PRO A 5 8.20 -13.16 9.08
CA PRO A 5 8.61 -12.02 8.26
C PRO A 5 8.77 -10.74 9.10
N ILE A 6 9.70 -9.90 8.72
CA ILE A 6 9.85 -8.54 9.27
C ILE A 6 8.96 -7.61 8.47
N ILE A 7 8.07 -6.89 9.15
CA ILE A 7 7.14 -5.96 8.53
C ILE A 7 7.51 -4.53 8.95
N GLY A 8 7.95 -3.74 7.97
CA GLY A 8 8.19 -2.31 8.17
C GLY A 8 6.87 -1.54 8.08
N ILE A 9 6.52 -0.80 9.12
CA ILE A 9 5.27 -0.04 9.21
C ILE A 9 5.62 1.44 9.27
N THR A 10 5.24 2.24 8.26
CA THR A 10 5.47 3.69 8.36
C THR A 10 4.57 4.30 9.43
N MET A 11 5.08 5.22 10.22
CA MET A 11 4.28 5.94 11.23
C MET A 11 3.19 6.80 10.58
N GLY A 12 3.36 7.20 9.29
CA GLY A 12 2.47 8.11 8.60
C GLY A 12 2.72 9.57 8.98
N ASP A 13 1.72 10.44 8.75
CA ASP A 13 1.84 11.86 9.14
C ASP A 13 1.95 12.00 10.67
N PRO A 14 3.03 12.57 11.20
CA PRO A 14 3.19 12.79 12.65
C PRO A 14 2.06 13.62 13.29
N ALA A 15 1.44 14.52 12.54
CA ALA A 15 0.31 15.32 13.01
C ALA A 15 -1.06 14.59 12.90
N GLY A 16 -1.07 13.40 12.30
CA GLY A 16 -2.23 12.52 12.16
C GLY A 16 -2.36 11.52 13.29
N ASN A 17 -3.09 10.45 13.04
CA ASN A 17 -3.41 9.37 13.99
C ASN A 17 -2.67 8.06 13.72
N GLY A 18 -1.68 8.06 12.83
CA GLY A 18 -0.95 6.85 12.44
C GLY A 18 -0.16 6.23 13.59
N SER A 19 0.41 7.06 14.46
CA SER A 19 1.12 6.60 15.65
C SER A 19 0.21 5.88 16.64
N GLU A 20 -1.00 6.42 16.90
CA GLU A 20 -1.97 5.80 17.79
C GLU A 20 -2.55 4.51 17.21
N ILE A 21 -2.79 4.47 15.89
CA ILE A 21 -3.23 3.26 15.19
C ILE A 21 -2.17 2.17 15.33
N SER A 22 -0.89 2.50 15.13
CA SER A 22 0.23 1.58 15.27
C SER A 22 0.35 1.04 16.71
N VAL A 23 0.27 1.91 17.72
CA VAL A 23 0.31 1.48 19.12
C VAL A 23 -0.85 0.54 19.45
N LYS A 24 -2.08 0.84 18.99
CA LYS A 24 -3.24 -0.04 19.20
C LYS A 24 -3.07 -1.39 18.53
N ALA A 25 -2.61 -1.41 17.28
CA ALA A 25 -2.41 -2.65 16.53
C ALA A 25 -1.31 -3.51 17.17
N LEU A 26 -0.20 -2.91 17.60
CA LEU A 26 0.94 -3.61 18.21
C LEU A 26 0.75 -3.91 19.71
N ALA A 27 -0.35 -3.47 20.29
CA ALA A 27 -0.80 -3.91 21.61
C ALA A 27 -1.54 -5.28 21.57
N ASP A 28 -1.74 -5.86 20.38
CA ASP A 28 -2.28 -7.20 20.18
C ASP A 28 -1.12 -8.20 19.99
N SER A 29 -1.00 -9.15 20.93
CA SER A 29 0.03 -10.19 20.90
C SER A 29 -0.04 -11.07 19.64
N SER A 30 -1.23 -11.23 19.06
CA SER A 30 -1.44 -12.06 17.86
C SER A 30 -0.64 -11.54 16.64
N VAL A 31 -0.30 -10.26 16.60
CA VAL A 31 0.57 -9.67 15.57
C VAL A 31 1.96 -10.29 15.65
N TYR A 32 2.52 -10.39 16.86
CA TYR A 32 3.85 -10.95 17.09
C TYR A 32 3.92 -12.47 16.91
N GLU A 33 2.77 -13.14 16.90
CA GLU A 33 2.69 -14.56 16.52
C GLU A 33 2.90 -14.76 15.02
N ARG A 34 2.51 -13.79 14.19
CA ARG A 34 2.52 -13.86 12.74
C ARG A 34 3.73 -13.19 12.09
N CYS A 35 4.21 -12.08 12.65
CA CYS A 35 5.31 -11.29 12.07
C CYS A 35 6.20 -10.66 13.14
N ARG A 36 7.25 -9.99 12.68
CA ARG A 36 8.18 -9.16 13.45
C ARG A 36 8.00 -7.71 13.00
N PRO A 37 7.13 -6.92 13.67
CA PRO A 37 6.83 -5.55 13.25
C PRO A 37 7.93 -4.59 13.69
N ILE A 38 8.25 -3.59 12.85
CA ILE A 38 9.08 -2.44 13.18
C ILE A 38 8.45 -1.17 12.60
N ILE A 39 8.36 -0.13 13.42
CA ILE A 39 7.87 1.19 12.98
C ILE A 39 8.99 1.97 12.32
N ILE A 40 8.73 2.59 11.18
CA ILE A 40 9.63 3.55 10.55
C ILE A 40 9.05 4.94 10.83
N GLY A 41 9.71 5.69 11.71
CA GLY A 41 9.15 6.95 12.21
C GLY A 41 10.05 7.66 13.21
N ASP A 42 9.44 8.42 14.10
CA ASP A 42 10.10 9.14 15.19
C ASP A 42 9.68 8.57 16.55
N ALA A 43 10.64 8.10 17.32
CA ALA A 43 10.41 7.47 18.62
C ALA A 43 9.66 8.41 19.60
N ASN A 44 10.01 9.69 19.62
CA ASN A 44 9.32 10.68 20.47
C ASN A 44 7.83 10.83 20.13
N CYS A 45 7.44 10.71 18.86
CA CYS A 45 6.05 10.73 18.44
C CYS A 45 5.33 9.46 18.91
N MET A 46 5.98 8.30 18.80
CA MET A 46 5.44 7.04 19.28
C MET A 46 5.29 7.01 20.80
N GLU A 47 6.26 7.51 21.56
CA GLU A 47 6.15 7.67 23.03
C GLU A 47 4.96 8.55 23.42
N LYS A 48 4.75 9.65 22.68
CA LYS A 48 3.61 10.54 22.90
C LYS A 48 2.28 9.82 22.61
N ALA A 49 2.22 8.99 21.57
CA ALA A 49 1.04 8.18 21.26
C ALA A 49 0.75 7.14 22.35
N VAL A 50 1.77 6.47 22.89
CA VAL A 50 1.62 5.55 24.03
C VAL A 50 1.00 6.27 25.22
N LYS A 51 1.45 7.49 25.56
CA LYS A 51 0.91 8.32 26.64
C LYS A 51 -0.55 8.73 26.38
N ILE A 52 -0.88 9.17 25.17
CA ILE A 52 -2.26 9.55 24.79
C ILE A 52 -3.21 8.37 24.99
N LEU A 53 -2.75 7.15 24.74
CA LEU A 53 -3.55 5.93 24.87
C LEU A 53 -3.55 5.33 26.29
N GLY A 54 -2.79 5.92 27.23
CA GLY A 54 -2.69 5.42 28.61
C GLY A 54 -2.02 4.04 28.71
N LYS A 55 -1.07 3.74 27.80
CA LYS A 55 -0.43 2.41 27.72
C LYS A 55 1.03 2.38 28.18
N GLU A 56 1.48 3.38 28.93
CA GLU A 56 2.89 3.50 29.38
C GLU A 56 3.34 2.34 30.28
N ASN A 57 2.40 1.68 30.96
CA ASN A 57 2.69 0.52 31.78
C ASN A 57 2.70 -0.81 31.01
N GLU A 58 2.18 -0.82 29.77
CA GLU A 58 2.04 -2.02 28.96
C GLU A 58 3.05 -2.05 27.81
N ILE A 59 3.38 -0.88 27.25
CA ILE A 59 4.16 -0.75 26.01
C ILE A 59 5.38 0.15 26.24
N LYS A 60 6.53 -0.34 25.82
CA LYS A 60 7.79 0.42 25.78
C LYS A 60 8.16 0.73 24.33
N ILE A 61 8.67 1.91 24.08
CA ILE A 61 9.27 2.27 22.78
C ILE A 61 10.76 1.97 22.84
N HIS A 62 11.24 1.22 21.85
CA HIS A 62 12.67 0.90 21.68
C HIS A 62 13.16 1.53 20.37
N ALA A 63 13.92 2.62 20.50
CA ALA A 63 14.49 3.35 19.37
C ALA A 63 15.75 2.64 18.85
N VAL A 64 15.78 2.33 17.54
CA VAL A 64 16.92 1.69 16.87
C VAL A 64 17.36 2.49 15.65
N GLN A 65 18.58 2.25 15.18
CA GLN A 65 19.14 2.84 13.95
C GLN A 65 19.39 1.78 12.85
N ASP A 66 19.31 0.51 13.20
CA ASP A 66 19.40 -0.64 12.28
C ASP A 66 18.30 -1.64 12.64
N VAL A 67 17.70 -2.28 11.63
CA VAL A 67 16.67 -3.32 11.81
C VAL A 67 17.19 -4.50 12.64
N LYS A 68 18.50 -4.75 12.60
CA LYS A 68 19.15 -5.83 13.38
C LYS A 68 19.18 -5.58 14.88
N GLU A 69 19.00 -4.34 15.31
CA GLU A 69 18.94 -3.96 16.73
C GLU A 69 17.54 -4.21 17.33
N ALA A 70 16.53 -4.44 16.48
CA ALA A 70 15.16 -4.63 16.92
C ALA A 70 14.98 -5.93 17.73
N ILE A 71 14.19 -5.85 18.80
CA ILE A 71 13.92 -6.94 19.75
C ILE A 71 12.81 -7.85 19.26
N PHE A 72 11.77 -7.28 18.62
CA PHE A 72 10.58 -7.96 18.10
C PHE A 72 9.80 -8.74 19.18
N GLU A 73 9.72 -8.23 20.40
CA GLU A 73 8.98 -8.84 21.50
C GLU A 73 7.71 -8.06 21.82
N PHE A 74 6.63 -8.79 22.12
CA PHE A 74 5.38 -8.18 22.57
C PHE A 74 5.59 -7.34 23.83
N GLY A 75 4.94 -6.19 23.90
CA GLY A 75 5.13 -5.19 24.95
C GLY A 75 6.26 -4.19 24.64
N THR A 76 7.06 -4.44 23.59
CA THR A 76 8.07 -3.50 23.09
C THR A 76 7.79 -3.19 21.63
N ILE A 77 7.65 -1.91 21.29
CA ILE A 77 7.53 -1.45 19.91
C ILE A 77 8.89 -0.94 19.45
N ASP A 78 9.52 -1.66 18.53
CA ASP A 78 10.74 -1.23 17.88
C ASP A 78 10.44 -0.10 16.89
N VAL A 79 11.21 0.98 16.95
CA VAL A 79 11.09 2.15 16.08
C VAL A 79 12.42 2.43 15.42
N TYR A 80 12.50 2.32 14.11
CA TYR A 80 13.60 2.88 13.34
C TYR A 80 13.48 4.41 13.43
N ASP A 81 14.27 5.01 14.33
CA ASP A 81 14.09 6.39 14.78
C ASP A 81 14.79 7.37 13.84
N MET A 82 14.00 8.09 13.03
CA MET A 82 14.52 9.00 12.02
C MET A 82 14.78 10.42 12.53
N LYS A 83 14.25 10.79 13.69
CA LYS A 83 14.49 12.09 14.36
C LYS A 83 14.19 13.32 13.49
N LEU A 84 13.11 13.27 12.72
CA LEU A 84 12.72 14.31 11.78
C LEU A 84 11.75 15.35 12.37
N VAL A 85 11.11 15.02 13.50
CA VAL A 85 10.06 15.84 14.11
C VAL A 85 10.60 16.61 15.32
N ASP A 86 10.60 17.95 15.21
CA ASP A 86 10.84 18.82 16.37
C ASP A 86 9.58 18.85 17.26
N MET A 87 9.60 18.13 18.36
CA MET A 87 8.48 18.03 19.30
C MET A 87 8.04 19.36 19.90
N LYS A 88 8.90 20.40 19.89
CA LYS A 88 8.53 21.75 20.34
C LYS A 88 7.61 22.48 19.36
N LYS A 89 7.66 22.08 18.08
CA LYS A 89 6.85 22.66 17.00
C LYS A 89 5.70 21.74 16.58
N HIS A 90 5.72 20.48 17.03
CA HIS A 90 4.74 19.49 16.65
C HIS A 90 3.36 19.77 17.27
N MET A 91 2.32 19.80 16.44
CA MET A 91 0.93 19.95 16.86
C MET A 91 0.03 18.97 16.11
N TYR A 92 -0.72 18.15 16.86
CA TYR A 92 -1.70 17.25 16.27
C TYR A 92 -2.81 18.01 15.53
N GLY A 93 -3.30 17.42 14.43
CA GLY A 93 -4.38 17.96 13.61
C GLY A 93 -3.99 19.20 12.80
N LYS A 94 -2.70 19.58 12.78
CA LYS A 94 -2.21 20.75 12.06
C LYS A 94 -1.32 20.34 10.89
N VAL A 95 -1.76 20.67 9.69
CA VAL A 95 -0.93 20.50 8.48
C VAL A 95 0.35 21.32 8.60
N SER A 96 1.49 20.70 8.39
CA SER A 96 2.79 21.38 8.45
C SER A 96 3.80 20.77 7.50
N LYS A 97 4.69 21.62 6.97
CA LYS A 97 5.80 21.19 6.11
C LYS A 97 6.70 20.17 6.81
N MET A 98 6.98 20.35 8.11
CA MET A 98 7.82 19.44 8.89
C MET A 98 7.22 18.02 8.95
N CYS A 99 5.91 17.93 9.26
CA CYS A 99 5.22 16.63 9.32
C CYS A 99 5.09 15.98 7.93
N GLY A 100 4.87 16.81 6.89
CA GLY A 100 4.84 16.32 5.51
C GLY A 100 6.18 15.77 5.05
N GLU A 101 7.28 16.47 5.33
CA GLU A 101 8.64 15.98 5.06
C GLU A 101 8.90 14.67 5.80
N ALA A 102 8.60 14.61 7.09
CA ALA A 102 8.81 13.42 7.91
C ALA A 102 8.01 12.22 7.36
N ALA A 103 6.71 12.42 7.09
CA ALA A 103 5.85 11.37 6.53
C ALA A 103 6.37 10.83 5.20
N PHE A 104 6.85 11.71 4.32
CA PHE A 104 7.45 11.32 3.05
C PHE A 104 8.73 10.51 3.25
N GLN A 105 9.62 10.97 4.11
CA GLN A 105 10.89 10.28 4.39
C GLN A 105 10.69 8.91 5.04
N TYR A 106 9.64 8.70 5.84
CA TYR A 106 9.31 7.38 6.37
C TYR A 106 8.93 6.41 5.25
N VAL A 107 8.17 6.87 4.24
CA VAL A 107 7.83 6.05 3.08
C VAL A 107 9.08 5.72 2.26
N VAL A 108 9.94 6.69 1.99
CA VAL A 108 11.20 6.47 1.26
C VAL A 108 12.10 5.47 2.02
N LYS A 109 12.22 5.63 3.34
CA LYS A 109 13.03 4.73 4.17
C LYS A 109 12.50 3.30 4.18
N VAL A 110 11.19 3.09 4.32
CA VAL A 110 10.63 1.73 4.33
C VAL A 110 10.81 1.04 2.97
N ILE A 111 10.73 1.79 1.88
CA ILE A 111 11.04 1.27 0.53
C ILE A 111 12.52 0.88 0.43
N ASP A 112 13.44 1.74 0.87
CA ASP A 112 14.89 1.46 0.87
C ASP A 112 15.23 0.17 1.64
N LEU A 113 14.66 0.00 2.84
CA LEU A 113 14.85 -1.20 3.65
C LEU A 113 14.30 -2.47 2.95
N ALA A 114 13.14 -2.36 2.30
CA ALA A 114 12.57 -3.47 1.53
C ALA A 114 13.42 -3.82 0.30
N MET A 115 13.88 -2.82 -0.44
CA MET A 115 14.74 -3.03 -1.62
C MET A 115 16.10 -3.64 -1.26
N LYS A 116 16.58 -3.41 -0.04
CA LYS A 116 17.81 -4.03 0.51
C LYS A 116 17.57 -5.41 1.15
N ASN A 117 16.33 -5.91 1.15
CA ASN A 117 15.93 -7.14 1.83
C ASN A 117 16.21 -7.15 3.34
N GLU A 118 16.20 -5.98 3.97
CA GLU A 118 16.30 -5.85 5.43
C GLU A 118 14.95 -6.07 6.11
N ILE A 119 13.86 -5.87 5.39
CA ILE A 119 12.48 -6.19 5.77
C ILE A 119 11.80 -6.97 4.64
N ASP A 120 10.80 -7.79 4.99
CA ASP A 120 10.12 -8.69 4.05
C ASP A 120 8.87 -8.08 3.40
N ALA A 121 8.21 -7.14 4.07
CA ALA A 121 7.04 -6.42 3.54
C ALA A 121 6.86 -5.07 4.22
N THR A 122 6.01 -4.23 3.61
CA THR A 122 5.71 -2.89 4.11
C THR A 122 4.23 -2.69 4.36
N VAL A 123 3.90 -1.92 5.40
CA VAL A 123 2.56 -1.41 5.71
C VAL A 123 2.65 0.09 5.86
N THR A 124 1.69 0.84 5.33
CA THR A 124 1.72 2.30 5.40
C THR A 124 0.54 2.86 6.18
N ASN A 125 0.82 3.73 7.13
CA ASN A 125 -0.18 4.59 7.74
C ASN A 125 -0.50 5.80 6.85
N ALA A 126 -1.60 6.48 7.14
CA ALA A 126 -2.07 7.60 6.34
C ALA A 126 -1.08 8.77 6.28
N ILE A 127 -0.93 9.35 5.11
CA ILE A 127 -0.18 10.60 4.89
C ILE A 127 -1.13 11.75 4.56
N CYS A 128 -0.76 12.97 4.93
CA CYS A 128 -1.47 14.16 4.51
C CYS A 128 -0.89 14.66 3.19
N LYS A 129 -1.66 14.55 2.10
CA LYS A 129 -1.22 14.99 0.75
C LYS A 129 -0.85 16.47 0.72
N GLU A 130 -1.61 17.31 1.41
CA GLU A 130 -1.32 18.75 1.53
C GLU A 130 0.04 18.97 2.21
N ALA A 131 0.31 18.28 3.32
CA ALA A 131 1.57 18.40 4.05
C ALA A 131 2.78 17.98 3.22
N ILE A 132 2.72 16.83 2.51
CA ILE A 132 3.83 16.39 1.65
C ILE A 132 4.04 17.33 0.45
N ASN A 133 2.97 17.91 -0.11
CA ASN A 133 3.08 18.91 -1.17
C ASN A 133 3.71 20.21 -0.65
N MET A 134 3.35 20.67 0.55
CA MET A 134 4.01 21.81 1.22
C MET A 134 5.50 21.55 1.47
N ALA A 135 5.90 20.29 1.65
CA ALA A 135 7.30 19.90 1.77
C ALA A 135 8.05 19.89 0.43
N GLY A 136 7.34 19.96 -0.69
CA GLY A 136 7.91 19.97 -2.04
C GLY A 136 7.82 18.63 -2.76
N HIS A 137 7.12 17.65 -2.18
CA HIS A 137 6.95 16.31 -2.77
C HIS A 137 5.59 16.18 -3.43
N HIS A 138 5.54 16.22 -4.76
CA HIS A 138 4.30 16.27 -5.55
C HIS A 138 3.84 14.89 -5.98
N TYR A 139 3.22 14.15 -5.06
CA TYR A 139 2.65 12.82 -5.28
C TYR A 139 1.15 12.79 -4.95
N SER A 140 0.39 11.99 -5.68
CA SER A 140 -1.04 11.78 -5.43
C SER A 140 -1.31 10.78 -4.30
N GLY A 141 -0.32 9.95 -3.92
CA GLY A 141 -0.43 8.99 -2.82
C GLY A 141 0.78 8.07 -2.72
N HIS A 142 0.67 7.06 -1.87
CA HIS A 142 1.74 6.07 -1.65
C HIS A 142 2.11 5.31 -2.94
N THR A 143 1.11 4.94 -3.75
CA THR A 143 1.32 4.13 -4.95
C THR A 143 2.34 4.73 -5.89
N GLU A 144 2.26 6.04 -6.13
CA GLU A 144 3.18 6.77 -7.01
C GLU A 144 4.56 6.91 -6.37
N ILE A 145 4.64 7.14 -5.04
CA ILE A 145 5.92 7.16 -4.33
C ILE A 145 6.61 5.80 -4.45
N TYR A 146 5.87 4.70 -4.21
CA TYR A 146 6.43 3.35 -4.36
C TYR A 146 6.89 3.08 -5.78
N ALA A 147 6.07 3.41 -6.78
CA ALA A 147 6.42 3.20 -8.19
C ALA A 147 7.72 3.92 -8.57
N ASP A 148 7.87 5.18 -8.15
CA ASP A 148 9.04 6.00 -8.43
C ASP A 148 10.30 5.45 -7.74
N TYR A 149 10.24 5.21 -6.43
CA TYR A 149 11.39 4.75 -5.65
C TYR A 149 11.77 3.27 -5.84
N THR A 150 10.88 2.46 -6.44
CA THR A 150 11.20 1.10 -6.89
C THR A 150 11.51 1.03 -8.39
N HIS A 151 11.49 2.17 -9.10
CA HIS A 151 11.66 2.25 -10.56
C HIS A 151 10.70 1.34 -11.33
N THR A 152 9.46 1.22 -10.84
CA THR A 152 8.42 0.37 -11.41
C THR A 152 7.52 1.17 -12.33
N ASN A 153 7.55 0.88 -13.64
CA ASN A 153 6.73 1.56 -14.63
C ASN A 153 5.32 0.96 -14.78
N LYS A 154 5.16 -0.33 -14.46
CA LYS A 154 3.93 -1.09 -14.64
C LYS A 154 3.37 -1.51 -13.27
N TYR A 155 2.38 -0.79 -12.80
CA TYR A 155 1.76 -1.04 -11.51
C TYR A 155 0.25 -0.79 -11.54
N THR A 156 -0.43 -1.34 -10.56
CA THR A 156 -1.85 -1.07 -10.33
C THR A 156 -2.19 -1.29 -8.86
N MET A 157 -3.35 -0.79 -8.45
CA MET A 157 -3.89 -1.01 -7.11
C MET A 157 -4.76 -2.26 -7.10
N MET A 158 -4.57 -3.11 -6.10
CA MET A 158 -5.45 -4.24 -5.81
C MET A 158 -6.17 -4.00 -4.50
N LEU A 159 -7.49 -4.09 -4.51
CA LEU A 159 -8.32 -4.22 -3.31
C LEU A 159 -8.55 -5.70 -3.04
N ALA A 160 -8.34 -6.13 -1.81
CA ALA A 160 -8.47 -7.53 -1.43
C ALA A 160 -9.33 -7.67 -0.16
N HIS A 161 -10.30 -8.58 -0.22
CA HIS A 161 -11.12 -8.98 0.92
C HIS A 161 -11.43 -10.47 0.79
N ASP A 162 -11.01 -11.25 1.75
CA ASP A 162 -11.11 -12.71 1.74
C ASP A 162 -10.66 -13.32 0.39
N ASP A 163 -11.58 -13.92 -0.37
CA ASP A 163 -11.30 -14.54 -1.66
C ASP A 163 -11.49 -13.58 -2.86
N LEU A 164 -12.07 -12.40 -2.64
CA LEU A 164 -12.28 -11.40 -3.69
C LEU A 164 -11.07 -10.46 -3.78
N ARG A 165 -10.54 -10.33 -4.99
CA ARG A 165 -9.48 -9.36 -5.33
C ARG A 165 -9.90 -8.57 -6.55
N VAL A 166 -9.82 -7.26 -6.47
CA VAL A 166 -10.19 -6.35 -7.55
C VAL A 166 -9.00 -5.51 -7.94
N VAL A 167 -8.64 -5.54 -9.21
CA VAL A 167 -7.55 -4.76 -9.81
C VAL A 167 -8.14 -3.70 -10.73
N HIS A 168 -7.61 -2.48 -10.68
CA HIS A 168 -8.16 -1.34 -11.41
C HIS A 168 -7.34 -1.03 -12.67
N VAL A 169 -8.03 -0.80 -13.78
CA VAL A 169 -7.42 -0.27 -15.02
C VAL A 169 -6.98 1.17 -14.83
N SER A 170 -7.77 1.96 -14.10
CA SER A 170 -7.43 3.35 -13.74
C SER A 170 -7.90 3.69 -12.32
N THR A 171 -7.26 4.69 -11.69
CA THR A 171 -7.58 5.20 -10.35
C THR A 171 -7.47 6.72 -10.35
N HIS A 172 -8.24 7.40 -9.49
CA HIS A 172 -8.16 8.85 -9.25
C HIS A 172 -8.36 9.71 -10.51
N VAL A 173 -9.25 9.30 -11.40
CA VAL A 173 -9.60 10.02 -12.64
C VAL A 173 -11.11 10.30 -12.70
N SER A 174 -11.52 11.26 -13.53
CA SER A 174 -12.95 11.47 -13.82
C SER A 174 -13.53 10.29 -14.62
N LEU A 175 -14.88 10.11 -14.61
CA LEU A 175 -15.52 9.07 -15.41
C LEU A 175 -15.16 9.16 -16.91
N ARG A 176 -15.09 10.39 -17.46
CA ARG A 176 -14.69 10.59 -18.86
C ARG A 176 -13.27 10.10 -19.10
N GLN A 177 -12.35 10.49 -18.25
CA GLN A 177 -10.96 10.02 -18.34
C GLN A 177 -10.82 8.50 -18.11
N ALA A 178 -11.70 7.90 -17.29
CA ALA A 178 -11.70 6.46 -17.09
C ALA A 178 -12.03 5.71 -18.39
N CYS A 179 -13.01 6.19 -19.16
CA CYS A 179 -13.31 5.65 -20.50
C CYS A 179 -12.10 5.76 -21.44
N ASP A 180 -11.44 6.92 -21.48
CA ASP A 180 -10.26 7.16 -22.33
C ASP A 180 -9.07 6.24 -21.97
N LYS A 181 -8.99 5.80 -20.71
CA LYS A 181 -7.92 4.90 -20.22
C LYS A 181 -8.17 3.42 -20.46
N VAL A 182 -9.37 3.04 -20.89
CA VAL A 182 -9.64 1.66 -21.28
C VAL A 182 -9.03 1.43 -22.66
N LYS A 183 -7.79 0.94 -22.67
CA LYS A 183 -7.02 0.58 -23.85
C LYS A 183 -6.54 -0.86 -23.73
N LYS A 184 -6.50 -1.58 -24.86
CA LYS A 184 -6.12 -2.99 -24.94
C LYS A 184 -4.85 -3.28 -24.14
N GLU A 185 -3.80 -2.50 -24.37
CA GLU A 185 -2.50 -2.69 -23.73
C GLU A 185 -2.59 -2.54 -22.19
N ARG A 186 -3.39 -1.55 -21.73
CA ARG A 186 -3.54 -1.32 -20.28
C ARG A 186 -4.39 -2.39 -19.61
N VAL A 187 -5.48 -2.84 -20.26
CA VAL A 187 -6.32 -3.93 -19.76
C VAL A 187 -5.50 -5.22 -19.66
N LEU A 188 -4.77 -5.57 -20.71
CA LEU A 188 -3.88 -6.74 -20.74
C LEU A 188 -2.79 -6.68 -19.65
N GLU A 189 -2.18 -5.51 -19.48
CA GLU A 189 -1.20 -5.29 -18.42
C GLU A 189 -1.81 -5.54 -17.03
N CYS A 190 -3.01 -5.02 -16.76
CA CYS A 190 -3.71 -5.26 -15.49
C CYS A 190 -4.03 -6.74 -15.27
N ILE A 191 -4.44 -7.46 -16.31
CA ILE A 191 -4.69 -8.91 -16.25
C ILE A 191 -3.39 -9.65 -15.88
N ARG A 192 -2.27 -9.35 -16.54
CA ARG A 192 -0.95 -9.95 -16.26
C ARG A 192 -0.49 -9.66 -14.82
N ILE A 193 -0.63 -8.41 -14.37
CA ILE A 193 -0.27 -8.03 -12.99
C ILE A 193 -1.15 -8.77 -11.98
N ALA A 194 -2.47 -8.85 -12.21
CA ALA A 194 -3.40 -9.57 -11.34
C ALA A 194 -3.04 -11.07 -11.23
N ASN A 195 -2.77 -11.73 -12.36
CA ASN A 195 -2.36 -13.12 -12.41
C ASN A 195 -1.07 -13.37 -11.63
N ASN A 196 -0.04 -12.55 -11.87
CA ASN A 196 1.25 -12.69 -11.21
C ASN A 196 1.17 -12.41 -9.71
N ALA A 197 0.42 -11.37 -9.31
CA ALA A 197 0.20 -11.05 -7.90
C ALA A 197 -0.54 -12.18 -7.17
N CYS A 198 -1.58 -12.76 -7.77
CA CYS A 198 -2.29 -13.89 -7.19
C CYS A 198 -1.38 -15.12 -7.05
N LYS A 199 -0.54 -15.41 -8.03
CA LYS A 199 0.45 -16.51 -7.94
C LYS A 199 1.48 -16.26 -6.84
N ALA A 200 1.95 -15.03 -6.70
CA ALA A 200 2.92 -14.65 -5.67
C ALA A 200 2.38 -14.84 -4.24
N ILE A 201 1.07 -14.68 -4.02
CA ILE A 201 0.41 -14.94 -2.73
C ILE A 201 -0.07 -16.39 -2.57
N GLY A 202 0.35 -17.32 -3.45
CA GLY A 202 0.11 -18.76 -3.31
C GLY A 202 -1.11 -19.30 -4.06
N ILE A 203 -1.84 -18.49 -4.83
CA ILE A 203 -2.95 -18.98 -5.67
C ILE A 203 -2.36 -19.48 -6.99
N GLN A 204 -2.23 -20.81 -7.13
CA GLN A 204 -1.55 -21.42 -8.27
C GLN A 204 -2.27 -21.21 -9.60
N GLU A 205 -3.60 -21.28 -9.59
CA GLU A 205 -4.46 -21.14 -10.77
C GLU A 205 -5.49 -20.02 -10.57
N PRO A 206 -5.07 -18.74 -10.64
CA PRO A 206 -6.01 -17.63 -10.50
C PRO A 206 -7.07 -17.64 -11.59
N LYS A 207 -8.33 -17.43 -11.21
CA LYS A 207 -9.43 -17.19 -12.16
C LYS A 207 -9.66 -15.70 -12.24
N ILE A 208 -9.45 -15.10 -13.41
CA ILE A 208 -9.54 -13.66 -13.61
C ILE A 208 -10.79 -13.32 -14.42
N GLY A 209 -11.77 -12.71 -13.77
CA GLY A 209 -12.92 -12.11 -14.46
C GLY A 209 -12.58 -10.69 -14.89
N VAL A 210 -12.91 -10.33 -16.13
CA VAL A 210 -12.77 -8.96 -16.64
C VAL A 210 -14.15 -8.34 -16.76
N ALA A 211 -14.38 -7.25 -16.01
CA ALA A 211 -15.64 -6.52 -16.07
C ALA A 211 -15.73 -5.67 -17.35
N GLY A 212 -16.94 -5.48 -17.86
CA GLY A 212 -17.20 -4.48 -18.90
C GLY A 212 -17.08 -3.05 -18.35
N LEU A 213 -16.98 -2.09 -19.26
CA LEU A 213 -16.89 -0.66 -18.93
C LEU A 213 -18.24 -0.12 -18.46
N ASN A 214 -19.34 -0.63 -19.01
CA ASN A 214 -20.69 -0.25 -18.61
C ASN A 214 -21.54 -1.47 -18.23
N PRO A 215 -22.70 -1.29 -17.56
CA PRO A 215 -23.55 -2.40 -17.09
C PRO A 215 -24.01 -3.36 -18.18
N HIS A 216 -24.17 -2.90 -19.42
CA HIS A 216 -24.58 -3.70 -20.55
C HIS A 216 -23.43 -4.20 -21.43
N CYS A 217 -22.18 -3.95 -21.01
CA CYS A 217 -20.98 -4.35 -21.77
C CYS A 217 -21.05 -3.93 -23.25
N GLY A 218 -21.50 -2.69 -23.51
CA GLY A 218 -21.61 -2.14 -24.85
C GLY A 218 -22.75 -2.66 -25.71
N GLU A 219 -23.45 -3.75 -25.31
CA GLU A 219 -24.59 -4.36 -26.07
C GLU A 219 -24.27 -4.49 -27.58
N ASN A 220 -23.20 -5.19 -27.91
CA ASN A 220 -22.70 -5.36 -29.29
C ASN A 220 -22.42 -4.03 -30.03
N GLY A 221 -22.01 -3.00 -29.33
CA GLY A 221 -21.65 -1.68 -29.88
C GLY A 221 -22.79 -0.65 -29.82
N MET A 222 -23.97 -1.00 -29.29
CA MET A 222 -25.08 -0.06 -29.14
C MET A 222 -24.78 1.06 -28.12
N PHE A 223 -24.03 0.75 -27.07
CA PHE A 223 -23.71 1.67 -25.97
C PHE A 223 -22.18 1.91 -25.80
N GLY A 224 -21.43 1.78 -26.88
CA GLY A 224 -19.98 1.94 -26.91
C GLY A 224 -19.28 0.73 -27.52
N VAL A 225 -18.06 0.91 -27.96
CA VAL A 225 -17.28 -0.10 -28.69
C VAL A 225 -16.04 -0.56 -27.90
N GLU A 226 -15.83 -0.04 -26.70
CA GLU A 226 -14.64 -0.28 -25.89
C GLU A 226 -14.48 -1.76 -25.53
N GLU A 227 -15.60 -2.47 -25.32
CA GLU A 227 -15.56 -3.92 -25.08
C GLU A 227 -15.09 -4.69 -26.31
N ILE A 228 -15.49 -4.25 -27.51
CA ILE A 228 -15.18 -4.91 -28.79
C ILE A 228 -13.74 -4.58 -29.21
N GLU A 229 -13.36 -3.31 -29.13
CA GLU A 229 -12.11 -2.81 -29.70
C GLU A 229 -10.91 -2.91 -28.74
N GLU A 230 -11.17 -2.88 -27.42
CA GLU A 230 -10.13 -2.79 -26.42
C GLU A 230 -10.13 -3.97 -25.41
N ILE A 231 -11.29 -4.24 -24.75
CA ILE A 231 -11.34 -5.20 -23.65
C ILE A 231 -11.26 -6.64 -24.17
N GLN A 232 -12.09 -7.00 -25.16
CA GLN A 232 -12.12 -8.37 -25.69
C GLN A 232 -10.80 -8.77 -26.36
N PRO A 233 -10.14 -7.92 -27.16
CA PRO A 233 -8.81 -8.22 -27.67
C PRO A 233 -7.75 -8.45 -26.59
N ALA A 234 -7.81 -7.70 -25.46
CA ALA A 234 -6.92 -7.91 -24.31
C ALA A 234 -7.18 -9.26 -23.63
N ILE A 235 -8.46 -9.65 -23.48
CA ILE A 235 -8.86 -10.94 -22.93
C ILE A 235 -8.33 -12.08 -23.80
N ASN A 236 -8.52 -11.99 -25.11
CA ASN A 236 -8.10 -13.03 -26.05
C ASN A 236 -6.58 -13.24 -25.99
N GLU A 237 -5.79 -12.17 -26.00
CA GLU A 237 -4.34 -12.24 -25.90
C GLU A 237 -3.89 -12.82 -24.55
N ALA A 238 -4.53 -12.44 -23.44
CA ALA A 238 -4.23 -13.01 -22.14
C ALA A 238 -4.55 -14.52 -22.06
N MET A 239 -5.63 -14.98 -22.72
CA MET A 239 -5.96 -16.41 -22.83
C MET A 239 -4.94 -17.17 -23.68
N GLU A 240 -4.43 -16.59 -24.76
CA GLU A 240 -3.36 -17.15 -25.59
C GLU A 240 -2.05 -17.28 -24.79
N GLU A 241 -1.81 -16.41 -23.81
CA GLU A 241 -0.70 -16.51 -22.84
C GLU A 241 -0.93 -17.56 -21.75
N GLY A 242 -2.06 -18.27 -21.75
CA GLY A 242 -2.41 -19.30 -20.77
C GLY A 242 -2.93 -18.75 -19.43
N ILE A 243 -3.40 -17.50 -19.39
CA ILE A 243 -4.08 -16.96 -18.22
C ILE A 243 -5.52 -17.46 -18.19
N ASN A 244 -5.96 -17.98 -17.05
CA ASN A 244 -7.29 -18.55 -16.87
C ASN A 244 -8.34 -17.43 -16.74
N ILE A 245 -8.98 -17.10 -17.85
CA ILE A 245 -10.11 -16.16 -17.92
C ILE A 245 -11.34 -16.97 -18.28
N PRO A 246 -12.31 -17.14 -17.36
CA PRO A 246 -13.54 -17.86 -17.65
C PRO A 246 -14.31 -17.22 -18.80
N GLU A 247 -14.77 -18.02 -19.75
CA GLU A 247 -15.69 -17.55 -20.79
C GLU A 247 -16.94 -16.93 -20.15
N LYS A 248 -17.39 -15.79 -20.68
CA LYS A 248 -18.67 -15.21 -20.30
C LYS A 248 -19.77 -16.23 -20.59
N LYS A 249 -20.43 -16.77 -19.56
CA LYS A 249 -21.70 -17.46 -19.82
C LYS A 249 -22.68 -16.41 -20.29
N PRO A 250 -23.32 -16.59 -21.44
CA PRO A 250 -24.42 -15.69 -21.85
C PRO A 250 -25.47 -15.69 -20.74
N THR A 251 -25.77 -14.51 -20.23
CA THR A 251 -26.91 -14.27 -19.34
C THR A 251 -28.18 -14.24 -20.13
#